data_ec6dd958cf5b561e195caa8fd58c298f
#
_entry.id   ec6dd958cf5b561e195caa8fd58c298f
#
_cell.length_a   1.000
_cell.length_b   1.000
_cell.length_c   1.000
_cell.angle_alpha   90.00
_cell.angle_beta   90.00
_cell.angle_gamma   90.00
#
_symmetry.space_group_name_H-M   'P 1'
#
loop_
_entity.id
_entity.type
_entity.pdbx_description
1 polymer ?
#
loop_
_entity_poly.entity_id
_entity_poly.type
_entity_poly.pdbx_seq_one_letter_code
_entity_poly.pdbx_strand_id
1 'polypeptide(L)'
;MKALKPLFALLPALLLAGCDCMFASGETSWKEEVQLSSGTKIWVKRTVKGEASCQLGGPNSYEVNERELEVIASAGLPVPPKWSPEWDDMILDRDKDGTWYLVVTAGSPVNWVSDLKYAQFKAIDGRWQQVEFDKSLDGREANLEYILKVGKMPKEIFLYDKPLDEKHPKEFNANVPERYRAINLDAKYW
;
A
#
# COMPACT_ATOMS: atom_id res chain seq x y z
N MET A 1 -40.80 -19.23 -56.00
CA MET A 1 -39.39 -19.17 -55.69
C MET A 1 -39.22 -18.11 -54.59
N LYS A 2 -39.08 -18.50 -53.30
CA LYS A 2 -38.91 -17.61 -52.17
C LYS A 2 -37.43 -17.59 -51.80
N ALA A 3 -36.82 -16.41 -51.87
CA ALA A 3 -35.40 -16.19 -51.56
C ALA A 3 -35.14 -16.34 -50.04
N LEU A 4 -34.25 -17.25 -49.68
CA LEU A 4 -33.68 -17.39 -48.36
C LEU A 4 -32.64 -16.29 -48.15
N LYS A 5 -32.91 -15.35 -47.26
CA LYS A 5 -31.92 -14.33 -46.86
C LYS A 5 -30.89 -14.93 -45.89
N PRO A 6 -29.61 -14.56 -46.01
CA PRO A 6 -28.55 -15.16 -45.18
C PRO A 6 -28.60 -14.63 -43.76
N LEU A 7 -28.82 -15.53 -42.79
CA LEU A 7 -28.80 -15.30 -41.35
C LEU A 7 -27.40 -15.59 -40.76
N PHE A 8 -26.33 -15.36 -41.48
CA PHE A 8 -24.98 -15.78 -41.10
C PHE A 8 -23.99 -14.64 -40.77
N ALA A 9 -24.45 -13.38 -40.67
CA ALA A 9 -23.56 -12.25 -40.50
C ALA A 9 -23.49 -11.71 -39.06
N LEU A 10 -24.13 -12.35 -38.07
CA LEU A 10 -24.20 -11.83 -36.68
C LEU A 10 -23.38 -12.61 -35.63
N LEU A 11 -22.68 -13.67 -36.03
CA LEU A 11 -21.96 -14.52 -35.07
C LEU A 11 -20.51 -14.10 -34.73
N PRO A 12 -19.75 -13.30 -35.49
CA PRO A 12 -18.38 -12.95 -35.10
C PRO A 12 -18.28 -11.72 -34.17
N ALA A 13 -19.36 -10.95 -34.00
CA ALA A 13 -19.29 -9.71 -33.17
C ALA A 13 -19.39 -9.97 -31.64
N LEU A 14 -19.81 -11.15 -31.22
CA LEU A 14 -19.95 -11.48 -29.79
C LEU A 14 -18.68 -12.07 -29.15
N LEU A 15 -17.65 -12.36 -29.92
CA LEU A 15 -16.40 -12.98 -29.40
C LEU A 15 -15.31 -11.95 -29.04
N LEU A 16 -15.53 -10.65 -29.28
CA LEU A 16 -14.54 -9.61 -29.01
C LEU A 16 -14.80 -8.80 -27.70
N ALA A 17 -15.87 -9.10 -26.97
CA ALA A 17 -16.25 -8.35 -25.79
C ALA A 17 -15.68 -8.93 -24.46
N GLY A 18 -14.67 -9.79 -24.51
CA GLY A 18 -14.32 -10.60 -23.34
C GLY A 18 -12.88 -10.54 -22.83
N CYS A 19 -12.02 -9.61 -23.27
CA CYS A 19 -10.61 -9.68 -22.87
C CYS A 19 -9.91 -8.35 -22.57
N ASP A 20 -10.61 -7.32 -22.13
CA ASP A 20 -9.96 -6.03 -21.79
C ASP A 20 -9.08 -6.07 -20.52
N CYS A 21 -9.02 -7.20 -19.84
CA CYS A 21 -8.33 -7.31 -18.55
C CYS A 21 -7.04 -8.13 -18.57
N MET A 22 -6.70 -8.81 -19.67
CA MET A 22 -5.66 -9.84 -19.63
C MET A 22 -4.22 -9.34 -19.42
N PHE A 23 -3.97 -8.02 -19.57
CA PHE A 23 -2.61 -7.45 -19.42
C PHE A 23 -2.62 -5.97 -18.99
N ALA A 24 -3.55 -5.55 -18.15
CA ALA A 24 -3.54 -4.18 -17.66
C ALA A 24 -2.45 -4.01 -16.61
N SER A 25 -1.25 -3.58 -17.01
CA SER A 25 -0.28 -2.99 -16.10
C SER A 25 -0.77 -1.61 -15.69
N GLY A 26 -0.62 -1.26 -14.43
CA GLY A 26 -1.06 0.03 -13.91
C GLY A 26 -0.10 0.60 -12.88
N GLU A 27 0.00 1.92 -12.88
CA GLU A 27 0.65 2.69 -11.82
C GLU A 27 -0.39 3.54 -11.14
N THR A 28 -0.43 3.47 -9.82
CA THR A 28 -1.26 4.34 -8.98
C THR A 28 -0.36 5.12 -8.05
N SER A 29 -0.50 6.44 -8.04
CA SER A 29 0.23 7.33 -7.13
C SER A 29 -0.75 8.22 -6.39
N TRP A 30 -0.44 8.50 -5.13
CA TRP A 30 -1.16 9.48 -4.31
C TRP A 30 -0.20 10.20 -3.38
N LYS A 31 -0.66 11.32 -2.85
CA LYS A 31 0.03 12.05 -1.78
C LYS A 31 -0.70 11.81 -0.47
N GLU A 32 0.04 11.73 0.60
CA GLU A 32 -0.49 11.43 1.92
C GLU A 32 0.14 12.35 2.96
N GLU A 33 -0.69 13.01 3.79
CA GLU A 33 -0.24 13.77 4.94
C GLU A 33 0.07 12.81 6.09
N VAL A 34 1.28 12.90 6.63
CA VAL A 34 1.76 12.03 7.72
C VAL A 34 2.13 12.89 8.92
N GLN A 35 1.61 12.55 10.10
CA GLN A 35 2.02 13.17 11.34
C GLN A 35 3.09 12.32 12.02
N LEU A 36 4.23 12.94 12.29
CA LEU A 36 5.31 12.34 13.06
C LEU A 36 4.99 12.40 14.57
N SER A 37 5.67 11.58 15.37
CA SER A 37 5.53 11.60 16.84
C SER A 37 5.84 12.95 17.48
N SER A 38 6.68 13.76 16.82
CA SER A 38 6.95 15.14 17.22
C SER A 38 5.76 16.10 17.03
N GLY A 39 4.67 15.65 16.39
CA GLY A 39 3.56 16.49 15.95
C GLY A 39 3.80 17.19 14.61
N THR A 40 5.01 17.09 14.04
CA THR A 40 5.32 17.67 12.74
C THR A 40 4.55 16.94 11.64
N LYS A 41 3.93 17.71 10.74
CA LYS A 41 3.24 17.17 9.56
C LYS A 41 4.14 17.26 8.33
N ILE A 42 4.19 16.18 7.61
CA ILE A 42 4.95 16.06 6.36
C ILE A 42 4.04 15.53 5.26
N TRP A 43 4.48 15.62 4.01
CA TRP A 43 3.81 14.97 2.89
C TRP A 43 4.71 13.91 2.27
N VAL A 44 4.13 12.76 2.03
CA VAL A 44 4.77 11.68 1.28
C VAL A 44 4.03 11.44 -0.03
N LYS A 45 4.76 11.03 -1.06
CA LYS A 45 4.22 10.45 -2.27
C LYS A 45 4.40 8.96 -2.19
N ARG A 46 3.32 8.22 -2.40
CA ARG A 46 3.36 6.78 -2.53
C ARG A 46 2.98 6.38 -3.95
N THR A 47 3.68 5.40 -4.47
CA THR A 47 3.44 4.86 -5.82
C THR A 47 3.41 3.34 -5.72
N VAL A 48 2.44 2.74 -6.38
CA VAL A 48 2.30 1.29 -6.50
C VAL A 48 2.16 0.96 -7.98
N LYS A 49 2.99 0.02 -8.44
CA LYS A 49 2.90 -0.54 -9.79
C LYS A 49 2.57 -2.02 -9.69
N GLY A 50 1.78 -2.50 -10.62
CA GLY A 50 1.40 -3.91 -10.65
C GLY A 50 0.64 -4.28 -11.90
N GLU A 51 0.22 -5.52 -11.94
CA GLU A 51 -0.48 -6.14 -13.06
C GLU A 51 -1.82 -6.71 -12.63
N ALA A 52 -2.86 -6.43 -13.42
CA ALA A 52 -4.15 -7.05 -13.21
C ALA A 52 -4.14 -8.47 -13.80
N SER A 53 -4.52 -9.44 -13.02
CA SER A 53 -4.75 -10.81 -13.46
C SER A 53 -6.24 -11.10 -13.46
N CYS A 54 -6.77 -11.46 -14.62
CA CYS A 54 -8.17 -11.82 -14.80
C CYS A 54 -8.28 -13.31 -15.05
N GLN A 55 -8.96 -14.01 -14.17
CA GLN A 55 -9.27 -15.43 -14.33
C GLN A 55 -10.66 -15.59 -14.92
N LEU A 56 -10.80 -16.37 -16.00
CA LEU A 56 -12.10 -16.75 -16.56
C LEU A 56 -12.92 -17.49 -15.47
N GLY A 57 -13.98 -16.82 -15.01
CA GLY A 57 -14.86 -17.36 -13.96
C GLY A 57 -14.36 -17.21 -12.52
N GLY A 58 -13.23 -16.52 -12.32
CA GLY A 58 -12.69 -16.20 -11.01
C GLY A 58 -12.67 -14.69 -10.68
N PRO A 59 -12.36 -14.31 -9.46
CA PRO A 59 -12.21 -12.89 -9.11
C PRO A 59 -10.97 -12.31 -9.78
N ASN A 60 -11.10 -11.08 -10.28
CA ASN A 60 -9.95 -10.32 -10.75
C ASN A 60 -9.00 -10.05 -9.58
N SER A 61 -7.73 -10.31 -9.77
CA SER A 61 -6.67 -10.00 -8.82
C SER A 61 -5.75 -8.91 -9.37
N TYR A 62 -5.06 -8.23 -8.48
CA TYR A 62 -4.02 -7.27 -8.84
C TYR A 62 -2.76 -7.64 -8.06
N GLU A 63 -1.70 -7.95 -8.78
CA GLU A 63 -0.40 -8.27 -8.20
C GLU A 63 0.46 -7.01 -8.17
N VAL A 64 0.92 -6.64 -6.99
CA VAL A 64 1.80 -5.49 -6.80
C VAL A 64 3.24 -5.93 -6.98
N ASN A 65 3.91 -5.34 -7.97
CA ASN A 65 5.29 -5.67 -8.32
C ASN A 65 6.30 -4.67 -7.73
N GLU A 66 5.89 -3.40 -7.60
CA GLU A 66 6.75 -2.34 -7.06
C GLU A 66 5.95 -1.42 -6.14
N ARG A 67 6.62 -0.97 -5.09
CA ARG A 67 6.13 0.06 -4.17
C ARG A 67 7.20 1.10 -3.98
N GLU A 68 6.79 2.35 -3.84
CA GLU A 68 7.68 3.46 -3.56
C GLU A 68 7.05 4.40 -2.54
N LEU A 69 7.88 4.91 -1.64
CA LEU A 69 7.54 5.97 -0.70
C LEU A 69 8.63 7.03 -0.74
N GLU A 70 8.24 8.28 -0.93
CA GLU A 70 9.12 9.43 -1.01
C GLU A 70 8.56 10.58 -0.16
N VAL A 71 9.38 11.19 0.68
CA VAL A 71 9.02 12.41 1.39
C VAL A 71 9.15 13.59 0.43
N ILE A 72 8.01 14.22 0.08
CA ILE A 72 7.95 15.31 -0.90
C ILE A 72 7.84 16.69 -0.25
N ALA A 73 7.42 16.77 1.02
CA ALA A 73 7.47 17.99 1.81
C ALA A 73 7.77 17.62 3.27
N SER A 74 8.93 17.99 3.75
CA SER A 74 9.51 17.55 5.03
C SER A 74 9.34 18.55 6.17
N ALA A 75 8.63 19.66 5.96
CA ALA A 75 8.50 20.76 6.93
C ALA A 75 9.86 21.30 7.43
N GLY A 76 10.86 21.34 6.56
CA GLY A 76 12.22 21.80 6.86
C GLY A 76 13.14 20.73 7.48
N LEU A 77 12.68 19.51 7.66
CA LEU A 77 13.51 18.40 8.13
C LEU A 77 14.39 17.85 6.99
N PRO A 78 15.57 17.26 7.27
CA PRO A 78 16.33 16.53 6.26
C PRO A 78 15.43 15.44 5.63
N VAL A 79 15.50 15.30 4.31
CA VAL A 79 14.70 14.32 3.56
C VAL A 79 15.41 12.96 3.61
N PRO A 80 14.71 11.87 3.97
CA PRO A 80 15.29 10.53 3.95
C PRO A 80 15.43 10.03 2.51
N PRO A 81 16.23 8.97 2.27
CA PRO A 81 16.26 8.30 0.98
C PRO A 81 14.86 7.81 0.58
N LYS A 82 14.61 7.71 -0.72
CA LYS A 82 13.42 7.05 -1.24
C LYS A 82 13.40 5.59 -0.77
N TRP A 83 12.23 5.12 -0.37
CA TRP A 83 12.00 3.74 0.06
C TRP A 83 11.30 2.95 -1.04
N SER A 84 11.79 1.76 -1.33
CA SER A 84 11.21 0.86 -2.34
C SER A 84 11.19 -0.58 -1.80
N PRO A 85 10.22 -0.93 -0.98
CA PRO A 85 10.14 -2.24 -0.34
C PRO A 85 9.25 -3.22 -1.10
N GLU A 86 9.45 -4.49 -0.78
CA GLU A 86 8.50 -5.57 -1.06
C GLU A 86 7.42 -5.71 0.04
N TRP A 87 7.56 -4.98 1.15
CA TRP A 87 6.69 -5.07 2.33
C TRP A 87 5.78 -3.86 2.45
N ASP A 88 4.79 -4.01 3.32
CA ASP A 88 3.81 -2.98 3.57
C ASP A 88 4.30 -2.02 4.65
N ASP A 89 4.51 -0.77 4.29
CA ASP A 89 4.94 0.31 5.18
C ASP A 89 3.79 0.75 6.08
N MET A 90 4.05 0.79 7.39
CA MET A 90 3.08 1.15 8.43
C MET A 90 3.39 2.49 9.09
N ILE A 91 4.64 2.69 9.45
CA ILE A 91 5.08 3.86 10.21
C ILE A 91 6.30 4.47 9.54
N LEU A 92 6.23 5.76 9.26
CA LEU A 92 7.37 6.59 8.92
C LEU A 92 7.53 7.66 10.00
N ASP A 93 8.67 7.68 10.69
CA ASP A 93 8.90 8.65 11.74
C ASP A 93 10.40 8.93 11.96
N ARG A 94 10.70 9.68 13.00
CA ARG A 94 12.07 10.04 13.38
C ARG A 94 12.34 9.68 14.83
N ASP A 95 13.54 9.20 15.09
CA ASP A 95 14.05 9.00 16.44
C ASP A 95 14.33 10.32 17.15
N LYS A 96 14.63 10.24 18.44
CA LYS A 96 15.01 11.39 19.26
C LYS A 96 16.28 12.09 18.78
N ASP A 97 17.18 11.36 18.14
CA ASP A 97 18.42 11.90 17.52
C ASP A 97 18.17 12.49 16.13
N GLY A 98 16.94 12.36 15.63
CA GLY A 98 16.53 12.87 14.33
C GLY A 98 16.72 11.92 13.16
N THR A 99 17.15 10.69 13.40
CA THR A 99 17.27 9.65 12.37
C THR A 99 15.89 9.18 11.92
N TRP A 100 15.66 9.14 10.60
CA TRP A 100 14.42 8.58 10.05
C TRP A 100 14.36 7.08 10.24
N TYR A 101 13.19 6.57 10.56
CA TYR A 101 12.93 5.15 10.58
C TYR A 101 11.59 4.78 9.93
N LEU A 102 11.53 3.56 9.45
CA LEU A 102 10.35 2.90 8.92
C LEU A 102 10.06 1.62 9.69
N VAL A 103 8.79 1.37 9.96
CA VAL A 103 8.30 0.05 10.37
C VAL A 103 7.45 -0.51 9.26
N VAL A 104 7.71 -1.75 8.92
CA VAL A 104 7.03 -2.50 7.87
C VAL A 104 6.51 -3.83 8.39
N THR A 105 5.51 -4.38 7.71
CA THR A 105 5.01 -5.73 7.95
C THR A 105 4.79 -6.47 6.63
N ALA A 106 4.71 -7.79 6.67
CA ALA A 106 4.42 -8.60 5.48
C ALA A 106 2.93 -8.95 5.39
N GLY A 107 2.43 -9.04 4.17
CA GLY A 107 1.11 -9.57 3.89
C GLY A 107 1.00 -11.09 4.10
N SER A 108 2.15 -11.79 4.05
CA SER A 108 2.27 -13.24 4.17
C SER A 108 3.58 -13.59 4.89
N PRO A 109 3.66 -14.74 5.60
CA PRO A 109 4.90 -15.21 6.22
C PRO A 109 5.97 -15.62 5.21
N VAL A 110 5.62 -15.82 3.95
CA VAL A 110 6.56 -16.23 2.90
C VAL A 110 7.56 -15.11 2.63
N ASN A 111 8.85 -15.42 2.68
CA ASN A 111 9.97 -14.49 2.48
C ASN A 111 10.10 -13.38 3.55
N TRP A 112 9.49 -13.58 4.72
CA TRP A 112 9.67 -12.64 5.82
C TRP A 112 11.08 -12.71 6.42
N VAL A 113 11.67 -11.56 6.69
CA VAL A 113 13.09 -11.42 7.06
C VAL A 113 13.34 -11.22 8.55
N SER A 114 12.29 -11.29 9.35
CA SER A 114 12.37 -11.06 10.80
C SER A 114 11.62 -12.14 11.56
N ASP A 115 12.12 -12.51 12.74
CA ASP A 115 11.42 -13.39 13.68
C ASP A 115 10.15 -12.75 14.26
N LEU A 116 10.10 -11.41 14.21
CA LEU A 116 8.92 -10.63 14.53
C LEU A 116 8.06 -10.44 13.28
N LYS A 117 6.79 -10.08 13.47
CA LYS A 117 5.86 -9.74 12.39
C LYS A 117 6.12 -8.36 11.76
N TYR A 118 7.08 -7.66 12.31
CA TYR A 118 7.49 -6.33 11.93
C TYR A 118 9.00 -6.29 11.73
N ALA A 119 9.44 -5.47 10.80
CA ALA A 119 10.84 -5.12 10.66
C ALA A 119 10.99 -3.60 10.73
N GLN A 120 12.13 -3.16 11.25
CA GLN A 120 12.47 -1.75 11.36
C GLN A 120 13.68 -1.43 10.50
N PHE A 121 13.60 -0.31 9.80
CA PHE A 121 14.69 0.21 8.99
C PHE A 121 15.01 1.65 9.44
N LYS A 122 16.28 2.01 9.40
CA LYS A 122 16.75 3.38 9.65
C LYS A 122 17.47 3.93 8.44
N ALA A 123 17.34 5.24 8.21
CA ALA A 123 18.08 5.94 7.18
C ALA A 123 19.48 6.29 7.71
N ILE A 124 20.47 5.48 7.36
CA ILE A 124 21.85 5.59 7.79
C ILE A 124 22.72 5.74 6.54
N ASP A 125 23.61 6.75 6.51
CA ASP A 125 24.54 7.02 5.40
C ASP A 125 23.83 7.08 4.03
N GLY A 126 22.66 7.75 3.98
CA GLY A 126 21.92 7.96 2.75
C GLY A 126 21.20 6.73 2.19
N ARG A 127 21.05 5.67 2.96
CA ARG A 127 20.34 4.44 2.58
C ARG A 127 19.56 3.87 3.75
N TRP A 128 18.49 3.14 3.43
CA TRP A 128 17.75 2.38 4.42
C TRP A 128 18.51 1.10 4.80
N GLN A 129 18.67 0.87 6.09
CA GLN A 129 19.32 -0.32 6.66
C GLN A 129 18.38 -0.94 7.67
N GLN A 130 18.19 -2.25 7.58
CA GLN A 130 17.45 -2.99 8.59
C GLN A 130 18.23 -2.95 9.90
N VAL A 131 17.52 -2.71 10.99
CA VAL A 131 18.06 -2.66 12.36
C VAL A 131 17.30 -3.63 13.25
N GLU A 132 17.82 -3.86 14.44
CA GLU A 132 17.08 -4.56 15.49
C GLU A 132 15.78 -3.80 15.78
N PHE A 133 14.68 -4.53 15.90
CA PHE A 133 13.37 -3.95 16.14
C PHE A 133 13.29 -3.38 17.55
N ASP A 134 12.93 -2.10 17.66
CA ASP A 134 12.69 -1.44 18.93
C ASP A 134 11.33 -1.87 19.52
N LYS A 135 11.36 -2.75 20.49
CA LYS A 135 10.17 -3.28 21.16
C LYS A 135 9.38 -2.22 21.93
N SER A 136 9.96 -1.04 22.20
CA SER A 136 9.22 0.07 22.80
C SER A 136 8.16 0.68 21.87
N LEU A 137 8.18 0.29 20.59
CA LEU A 137 7.15 0.65 19.60
C LEU A 137 5.88 -0.20 19.72
N ASP A 138 5.83 -1.19 20.61
CA ASP A 138 4.61 -1.96 20.85
C ASP A 138 3.43 -1.06 21.23
N GLY A 139 2.27 -1.33 20.65
CA GLY A 139 1.08 -0.48 20.79
C GLY A 139 1.06 0.79 19.93
N ARG A 140 2.14 1.09 19.19
CA ARG A 140 2.19 2.26 18.33
C ARG A 140 1.30 2.10 17.11
N GLU A 141 0.42 3.07 16.89
CA GLU A 141 -0.47 3.12 15.72
C GLU A 141 0.27 3.46 14.44
N ALA A 142 -0.19 2.88 13.32
CA ALA A 142 0.28 3.21 11.99
C ALA A 142 -0.06 4.66 11.65
N ASN A 143 0.87 5.37 11.00
CA ASN A 143 0.65 6.72 10.49
C ASN A 143 0.65 6.80 8.95
N LEU A 144 0.87 5.67 8.29
CA LEU A 144 0.72 5.50 6.84
C LEU A 144 -0.58 4.75 6.54
N GLU A 145 -1.26 5.14 5.46
CA GLU A 145 -2.51 4.50 5.06
C GLU A 145 -2.28 3.10 4.49
N TYR A 146 -3.16 2.16 4.83
CA TYR A 146 -3.09 0.81 4.27
C TYR A 146 -3.62 0.79 2.83
N ILE A 147 -2.89 0.14 1.94
CA ILE A 147 -3.25 0.05 0.52
C ILE A 147 -4.27 -1.07 0.32
N LEU A 148 -5.56 -0.73 0.43
CA LEU A 148 -6.65 -1.71 0.28
C LEU A 148 -6.92 -2.11 -1.17
N LYS A 149 -6.85 -1.17 -2.10
CA LYS A 149 -7.15 -1.41 -3.53
C LYS A 149 -6.34 -0.48 -4.40
N VAL A 150 -5.38 -1.01 -5.09
CA VAL A 150 -4.66 -0.30 -6.15
C VAL A 150 -5.66 0.19 -7.21
N GLY A 151 -5.52 1.43 -7.66
CA GLY A 151 -6.42 2.07 -8.63
C GLY A 151 -7.66 2.73 -8.03
N LYS A 152 -7.93 2.58 -6.72
CA LYS A 152 -9.02 3.26 -6.01
C LYS A 152 -8.56 4.24 -4.96
N MET A 153 -7.24 4.46 -4.84
CA MET A 153 -6.69 5.43 -3.90
C MET A 153 -7.05 6.85 -4.36
N PRO A 154 -7.48 7.74 -3.46
CA PRO A 154 -7.64 9.16 -3.78
C PRO A 154 -6.28 9.76 -4.14
N LYS A 155 -6.27 10.83 -4.94
CA LYS A 155 -5.01 11.51 -5.32
C LYS A 155 -4.27 12.12 -4.14
N GLU A 156 -5.00 12.54 -3.11
CA GLU A 156 -4.46 13.14 -1.89
C GLU A 156 -5.24 12.59 -0.69
N ILE A 157 -4.53 12.23 0.37
CA ILE A 157 -5.06 11.77 1.65
C ILE A 157 -4.56 12.73 2.71
N PHE A 158 -5.46 13.48 3.31
CA PHE A 158 -5.14 14.36 4.42
C PHE A 158 -5.19 13.61 5.73
N LEU A 159 -4.53 14.13 6.76
CA LEU A 159 -4.50 13.51 8.07
C LEU A 159 -5.90 13.28 8.66
N TYR A 160 -6.82 14.23 8.41
CA TYR A 160 -8.21 14.12 8.89
C TYR A 160 -9.05 13.10 8.10
N ASP A 161 -8.58 12.66 6.91
CA ASP A 161 -9.22 11.62 6.10
C ASP A 161 -8.77 10.23 6.51
N LYS A 162 -7.67 10.14 7.26
CA LYS A 162 -7.21 8.85 7.78
C LYS A 162 -8.21 8.33 8.80
N PRO A 163 -8.52 7.03 8.77
CA PRO A 163 -9.60 6.42 9.54
C PRO A 163 -9.29 6.32 11.02
N LEU A 164 -8.87 7.42 11.61
CA LEU A 164 -8.70 7.51 13.05
C LEU A 164 -10.04 7.60 13.77
N ASP A 165 -11.14 7.93 13.08
CA ASP A 165 -12.47 8.00 13.67
C ASP A 165 -13.58 8.03 12.62
N GLU A 166 -14.68 7.41 12.90
CA GLU A 166 -16.10 7.50 12.50
C GLU A 166 -16.49 8.20 11.17
N LYS A 167 -15.60 8.93 10.50
CA LYS A 167 -15.91 9.71 9.29
C LYS A 167 -15.72 8.95 7.99
N HIS A 168 -14.96 7.86 8.00
CA HIS A 168 -14.83 7.02 6.83
C HIS A 168 -15.86 5.91 6.83
N PRO A 169 -16.43 5.57 5.67
CA PRO A 169 -17.37 4.46 5.56
C PRO A 169 -16.75 3.23 6.20
N LYS A 170 -17.54 2.52 6.99
CA LYS A 170 -17.15 1.24 7.63
C LYS A 170 -16.48 0.26 6.68
N GLU A 171 -16.68 0.44 5.38
CA GLU A 171 -16.06 -0.33 4.29
C GLU A 171 -14.54 -0.17 4.19
N PHE A 172 -13.98 1.01 4.49
CA PHE A 172 -12.53 1.21 4.53
C PHE A 172 -11.90 0.60 5.78
N ASN A 173 -12.56 0.76 6.94
CA ASN A 173 -12.03 0.28 8.21
C ASN A 173 -12.21 -1.23 8.44
N ALA A 174 -13.26 -1.84 7.87
CA ALA A 174 -13.56 -3.25 8.09
C ALA A 174 -12.53 -4.21 7.48
N ASN A 175 -11.77 -3.76 6.49
CA ASN A 175 -10.85 -4.62 5.73
C ASN A 175 -9.36 -4.36 6.01
N VAL A 176 -9.02 -3.42 6.92
CA VAL A 176 -7.63 -3.21 7.33
C VAL A 176 -7.25 -4.34 8.30
N PRO A 177 -6.27 -5.19 7.98
CA PRO A 177 -5.82 -6.22 8.90
C PRO A 177 -5.34 -5.58 10.21
N GLU A 178 -5.65 -6.20 11.34
CA GLU A 178 -5.33 -5.68 12.67
C GLU A 178 -3.85 -5.35 12.83
N ARG A 179 -2.96 -6.18 12.26
CA ARG A 179 -1.50 -5.95 12.27
C ARG A 179 -1.06 -4.62 11.65
N TYR A 180 -1.92 -4.00 10.82
CA TYR A 180 -1.66 -2.69 10.19
C TYR A 180 -2.16 -1.50 10.99
N ARG A 181 -3.01 -1.73 11.98
CA ARG A 181 -3.55 -0.64 12.79
C ARG A 181 -2.56 -0.15 13.81
N ALA A 182 -1.94 -1.10 14.50
CA ALA A 182 -0.92 -0.82 15.51
C ALA A 182 0.08 -1.99 15.58
N ILE A 183 1.28 -1.71 16.03
CA ILE A 183 2.26 -2.74 16.37
C ILE A 183 1.70 -3.53 17.55
N ASN A 184 1.61 -4.84 17.39
CA ASN A 184 1.18 -5.75 18.43
C ASN A 184 2.11 -6.97 18.42
N LEU A 185 3.06 -7.00 19.33
CA LEU A 185 4.08 -8.06 19.39
C LEU A 185 3.52 -9.39 19.86
N ASP A 186 2.41 -9.39 20.59
CA ASP A 186 1.75 -10.60 21.11
C ASP A 186 0.75 -11.22 20.13
N ALA A 187 0.36 -10.50 19.10
CA ALA A 187 -0.62 -10.98 18.16
C ALA A 187 -0.14 -12.19 17.36
N LYS A 188 -1.02 -13.17 17.17
CA LYS A 188 -0.79 -14.39 16.39
C LYS A 188 -1.43 -14.22 15.01
N TYR A 189 -0.69 -13.66 14.06
CA TYR A 189 -1.23 -13.35 12.73
C TYR A 189 -1.03 -14.47 11.69
N TRP A 190 -0.23 -15.50 12.02
CA TRP A 190 0.10 -16.61 11.13
C TRP A 190 -0.41 -17.92 11.71
#